data_39bc20f26f0abe02c761ab1ca0b2fbf1
#
_entry.id   39bc20f26f0abe02c761ab1ca0b2fbf1
#
_cell.length_a   1.000
_cell.length_b   1.000
_cell.length_c   1.000
_cell.angle_alpha   90.00
_cell.angle_beta   90.00
_cell.angle_gamma   90.00
#
_symmetry.space_group_name_H-M   'P 1'
#
loop_
_entity.id
_entity.type
_entity.pdbx_description
1 polymer ?
#
loop_
_entity_poly.entity_id
_entity_poly.type
_entity_poly.pdbx_seq_one_letter_code
_entity_poly.pdbx_strand_id
1 'polypeptide(L)'
;MVAHLLLLSLQTPFVQPAESEYLHIDLAEFRVLVSPGASKEPKTLKAVLELLSFRLRQVKQEIPSPAFERLKAVRIWVEANDPRTPAMVYHPDPRWLRDNGYNPAMAECVEIGNLRNFLRWQHIQPSMVLHELSHAYHFQVLGENPAIKQAFEHAVGGHKYDSVLFVTGGRRRAYALTNEYEYFAECSEAYFGRNDFYPFLRSEFKEFDPEGFAAVEKAWIR
;
A
#
# COMPACT_ATOMS: atom_id res chain seq x y z
N MET A 1 28.28 24.48 38.20
CA MET A 1 27.49 23.29 37.91
C MET A 1 26.15 23.76 37.39
N VAL A 2 25.93 23.68 36.06
CA VAL A 2 24.66 24.06 35.45
C VAL A 2 23.93 22.76 35.13
N ALA A 3 22.85 22.50 35.90
CA ALA A 3 22.01 21.33 35.70
C ALA A 3 21.23 21.48 34.39
N HIS A 4 21.55 20.66 33.39
CA HIS A 4 20.72 20.48 32.19
C HIS A 4 19.48 19.68 32.58
N LEU A 5 18.36 20.36 32.75
CA LEU A 5 17.03 19.73 32.77
C LEU A 5 16.76 19.21 31.37
N LEU A 6 16.89 17.89 31.19
CA LEU A 6 16.31 17.17 30.05
C LEU A 6 14.78 17.19 30.21
N LEU A 7 14.12 18.10 29.52
CA LEU A 7 12.68 18.03 29.27
C LEU A 7 12.42 16.82 28.36
N LEU A 8 12.17 15.67 28.99
CA LEU A 8 11.51 14.55 28.32
C LEU A 8 10.09 15.03 27.99
N SER A 9 9.85 15.43 26.73
CA SER A 9 8.51 15.61 26.25
C SER A 9 7.82 14.23 26.29
N LEU A 10 6.95 14.03 27.25
CA LEU A 10 6.00 12.94 27.27
C LEU A 10 5.06 13.13 26.06
N GLN A 11 5.47 12.58 24.93
CA GLN A 11 4.54 12.46 23.80
C GLN A 11 3.44 11.51 24.26
N THR A 12 2.21 12.02 24.35
CA THR A 12 1.05 11.17 24.56
C THR A 12 1.04 10.10 23.47
N PRO A 13 0.85 8.82 23.82
CA PRO A 13 0.79 7.78 22.82
C PRO A 13 -0.30 8.12 21.78
N PHE A 14 0.01 7.92 20.51
CA PHE A 14 -0.97 8.08 19.45
C PHE A 14 -2.09 7.04 19.67
N VAL A 15 -3.32 7.53 19.79
CA VAL A 15 -4.52 6.70 19.93
C VAL A 15 -5.41 6.99 18.74
N GLN A 16 -5.73 5.96 17.97
CA GLN A 16 -6.68 6.09 16.88
C GLN A 16 -8.09 6.33 17.45
N PRO A 17 -8.88 7.24 16.86
CA PRO A 17 -10.27 7.46 17.25
C PRO A 17 -11.14 6.20 17.05
N ALA A 18 -12.29 6.14 17.69
CA ALA A 18 -13.29 5.13 17.38
C ALA A 18 -13.85 5.35 15.97
N GLU A 19 -14.25 4.28 15.27
CA GLU A 19 -14.77 4.38 13.88
C GLU A 19 -15.93 5.37 13.76
N SER A 20 -16.78 5.46 14.79
CA SER A 20 -17.91 6.39 14.84
C SER A 20 -17.53 7.88 14.83
N GLU A 21 -16.26 8.21 15.06
CA GLU A 21 -15.75 9.58 15.04
C GLU A 21 -15.23 9.99 13.65
N TYR A 22 -15.11 9.03 12.72
CA TYR A 22 -14.64 9.31 11.37
C TYR A 22 -15.77 9.88 10.50
N LEU A 23 -15.41 10.82 9.65
CA LEU A 23 -16.28 11.27 8.56
C LEU A 23 -16.25 10.22 7.44
N HIS A 24 -17.42 9.69 7.08
CA HIS A 24 -17.55 8.72 6.00
C HIS A 24 -17.88 9.45 4.70
N ILE A 25 -17.11 9.18 3.65
CA ILE A 25 -17.32 9.72 2.31
C ILE A 25 -17.19 8.60 1.27
N ASP A 26 -17.92 8.71 0.17
CA ASP A 26 -17.75 7.83 -0.99
C ASP A 26 -16.84 8.53 -2.00
N LEU A 27 -15.77 7.86 -2.41
CA LEU A 27 -14.74 8.40 -3.30
C LEU A 27 -14.35 7.37 -4.37
N ALA A 28 -14.65 7.65 -5.63
CA ALA A 28 -14.33 6.74 -6.75
C ALA A 28 -14.79 5.29 -6.49
N GLU A 29 -15.99 5.11 -5.93
CA GLU A 29 -16.67 3.85 -5.57
C GLU A 29 -16.12 3.14 -4.31
N PHE A 30 -15.13 3.73 -3.62
CA PHE A 30 -14.63 3.24 -2.34
C PHE A 30 -15.23 4.03 -1.18
N ARG A 31 -15.44 3.34 -0.04
CA ARG A 31 -15.74 4.00 1.22
C ARG A 31 -14.47 4.47 1.89
N VAL A 32 -14.39 5.79 2.11
CA VAL A 32 -13.25 6.45 2.76
C VAL A 32 -13.67 6.99 4.11
N LEU A 33 -12.90 6.71 5.15
CA LEU A 33 -13.11 7.14 6.53
C LEU A 33 -12.03 8.16 6.89
N VAL A 34 -12.43 9.40 7.11
CA VAL A 34 -11.50 10.52 7.40
C VAL A 34 -11.51 10.80 8.90
N SER A 35 -10.35 10.71 9.54
CA SER A 35 -10.22 10.96 10.98
C SER A 35 -10.48 12.41 11.36
N PRO A 36 -10.89 12.67 12.61
CA PRO A 36 -11.01 14.05 13.14
C PRO A 36 -9.69 14.83 13.03
N GLY A 37 -8.55 14.12 13.16
CA GLY A 37 -7.21 14.71 12.97
C GLY A 37 -6.99 15.21 11.54
N ALA A 38 -7.28 14.36 10.54
CA ALA A 38 -7.19 14.73 9.13
C ALA A 38 -8.13 15.88 8.75
N SER A 39 -9.32 15.91 9.32
CA SER A 39 -10.32 16.98 9.11
C SER A 39 -9.85 18.37 9.59
N LYS A 40 -8.87 18.42 10.52
CA LYS A 40 -8.25 19.69 10.98
C LYS A 40 -7.23 20.26 10.00
N GLU A 41 -6.87 19.53 8.95
CA GLU A 41 -5.94 19.95 7.89
C GLU A 41 -6.66 20.08 6.53
N PRO A 42 -7.68 20.93 6.36
CA PRO A 42 -8.60 20.86 5.22
C PRO A 42 -7.92 21.06 3.86
N LYS A 43 -6.85 21.85 3.79
CA LYS A 43 -6.10 22.06 2.52
C LYS A 43 -5.30 20.82 2.13
N THR A 44 -4.59 20.21 3.08
CA THR A 44 -3.82 18.98 2.86
C THR A 44 -4.75 17.81 2.56
N LEU A 45 -5.82 17.67 3.35
CA LEU A 45 -6.83 16.63 3.15
C LEU A 45 -7.48 16.73 1.77
N LYS A 46 -7.86 17.92 1.32
CA LYS A 46 -8.41 18.12 -0.04
C LYS A 46 -7.45 17.58 -1.10
N ALA A 47 -6.16 17.94 -1.05
CA ALA A 47 -5.17 17.45 -1.99
C ALA A 47 -5.00 15.92 -1.94
N VAL A 48 -5.02 15.32 -0.75
CA VAL A 48 -4.97 13.87 -0.56
C VAL A 48 -6.18 13.20 -1.20
N LEU A 49 -7.40 13.70 -0.96
CA LEU A 49 -8.62 13.12 -1.51
C LEU A 49 -8.70 13.25 -3.04
N GLU A 50 -8.25 14.37 -3.60
CA GLU A 50 -8.15 14.58 -5.05
C GLU A 50 -7.17 13.58 -5.69
N LEU A 51 -5.98 13.41 -5.10
CA LEU A 51 -5.00 12.46 -5.55
C LEU A 51 -5.47 11.01 -5.38
N LEU A 52 -6.03 10.66 -4.23
CA LEU A 52 -6.58 9.33 -3.97
C LEU A 52 -7.67 9.00 -4.99
N SER A 53 -8.60 9.92 -5.23
CA SER A 53 -9.65 9.76 -6.22
C SER A 53 -9.11 9.54 -7.64
N PHE A 54 -8.05 10.26 -8.00
CA PHE A 54 -7.37 10.07 -9.28
C PHE A 54 -6.75 8.67 -9.37
N ARG A 55 -6.02 8.22 -8.35
CA ARG A 55 -5.37 6.90 -8.32
C ARG A 55 -6.37 5.75 -8.32
N LEU A 56 -7.45 5.85 -7.55
CA LEU A 56 -8.52 4.84 -7.54
C LEU A 56 -9.18 4.70 -8.92
N ARG A 57 -9.39 5.81 -9.62
CA ARG A 57 -9.88 5.76 -11.02
C ARG A 57 -8.89 5.14 -11.99
N GLN A 58 -7.59 5.37 -11.81
CA GLN A 58 -6.56 4.67 -12.59
C GLN A 58 -6.63 3.16 -12.32
N VAL A 59 -6.65 2.73 -11.06
CA VAL A 59 -6.78 1.30 -10.71
C VAL A 59 -8.01 0.68 -11.38
N LYS A 60 -9.17 1.36 -11.34
CA LYS A 60 -10.38 0.89 -12.04
C LYS A 60 -10.19 0.69 -13.55
N GLN A 61 -9.37 1.52 -14.18
CA GLN A 61 -9.12 1.44 -15.63
C GLN A 61 -8.10 0.37 -16.01
N GLU A 62 -7.15 0.09 -15.10
CA GLU A 62 -5.98 -0.74 -15.38
C GLU A 62 -6.22 -2.21 -15.03
N ILE A 63 -6.93 -2.50 -13.91
CA ILE A 63 -7.17 -3.88 -13.48
C ILE A 63 -8.43 -4.48 -14.12
N PRO A 64 -8.54 -5.83 -14.20
CA PRO A 64 -9.75 -6.48 -14.69
C PRO A 64 -10.99 -6.11 -13.88
N SER A 65 -12.11 -5.86 -14.57
CA SER A 65 -13.37 -5.44 -13.95
C SER A 65 -13.85 -6.37 -12.83
N PRO A 66 -13.79 -7.72 -12.94
CA PRO A 66 -14.17 -8.60 -11.80
C PRO A 66 -13.31 -8.40 -10.55
N ALA A 67 -12.00 -8.13 -10.71
CA ALA A 67 -11.10 -7.83 -9.60
C ALA A 67 -11.46 -6.49 -8.95
N PHE A 68 -11.74 -5.46 -9.76
CA PHE A 68 -12.18 -4.17 -9.24
C PHE A 68 -13.47 -4.28 -8.42
N GLU A 69 -14.46 -5.05 -8.88
CA GLU A 69 -15.72 -5.26 -8.15
C GLU A 69 -15.51 -5.89 -6.77
N ARG A 70 -14.47 -6.70 -6.60
CA ARG A 70 -14.08 -7.24 -5.29
C ARG A 70 -13.40 -6.18 -4.44
N LEU A 71 -12.49 -5.40 -5.02
CA LEU A 71 -11.67 -4.43 -4.31
C LEU A 71 -12.44 -3.19 -3.85
N LYS A 72 -13.49 -2.76 -4.53
CA LYS A 72 -14.27 -1.57 -4.12
C LYS A 72 -14.96 -1.72 -2.75
N ALA A 73 -15.05 -2.95 -2.21
CA ALA A 73 -15.51 -3.19 -0.85
C ALA A 73 -14.47 -2.86 0.23
N VAL A 74 -13.18 -2.75 -0.15
CA VAL A 74 -12.09 -2.39 0.77
C VAL A 74 -12.28 -0.94 1.23
N ARG A 75 -12.34 -0.76 2.55
CA ARG A 75 -12.44 0.57 3.16
C ARG A 75 -11.05 1.22 3.20
N ILE A 76 -11.01 2.54 3.05
CA ILE A 76 -9.77 3.31 3.11
C ILE A 76 -9.86 4.28 4.28
N TRP A 77 -8.98 4.13 5.26
CA TRP A 77 -8.88 5.01 6.41
C TRP A 77 -7.84 6.09 6.16
N VAL A 78 -8.12 7.32 6.59
CA VAL A 78 -7.27 8.49 6.34
C VAL A 78 -6.96 9.17 7.66
N GLU A 79 -5.71 9.00 8.12
CA GLU A 79 -5.15 9.63 9.31
C GLU A 79 -4.33 10.89 8.94
N ALA A 80 -4.26 11.83 9.87
CA ALA A 80 -3.40 13.01 9.69
C ALA A 80 -1.92 12.63 9.74
N ASN A 81 -1.55 11.91 10.78
CA ASN A 81 -0.17 11.50 11.06
C ASN A 81 -0.17 10.38 12.11
N ASP A 82 -0.36 9.15 11.69
CA ASP A 82 -0.08 7.97 12.51
C ASP A 82 1.43 7.69 12.44
N PRO A 83 2.17 7.77 13.54
CA PRO A 83 3.62 7.56 13.54
C PRO A 83 4.05 6.13 13.17
N ARG A 84 3.13 5.17 13.21
CA ARG A 84 3.37 3.77 12.90
C ARG A 84 3.24 3.48 11.40
N THR A 85 2.42 4.29 10.69
CA THR A 85 2.14 4.15 9.25
C THR A 85 2.69 5.35 8.50
N PRO A 86 3.92 5.25 7.92
CA PRO A 86 4.60 6.41 7.36
C PRO A 86 3.94 7.00 6.11
N ALA A 87 3.19 6.20 5.34
CA ALA A 87 2.43 6.68 4.18
C ALA A 87 1.12 5.92 4.01
N MET A 88 1.15 4.70 3.49
CA MET A 88 -0.01 3.85 3.23
C MET A 88 0.32 2.41 3.57
N VAL A 89 -0.68 1.62 4.01
CA VAL A 89 -0.54 0.21 4.35
C VAL A 89 -1.89 -0.51 4.29
N TYR A 90 -1.90 -1.79 3.87
CA TYR A 90 -3.02 -2.70 4.04
C TYR A 90 -2.87 -3.51 5.34
N HIS A 91 -3.94 -3.67 6.09
CA HIS A 91 -3.98 -4.38 7.37
C HIS A 91 -4.69 -5.74 7.26
N PRO A 92 -3.98 -6.86 7.15
CA PRO A 92 -4.63 -8.16 6.95
C PRO A 92 -5.22 -8.79 8.22
N ASP A 93 -4.69 -8.53 9.41
CA ASP A 93 -4.97 -9.28 10.64
C ASP A 93 -5.47 -8.40 11.80
N PRO A 94 -6.72 -8.59 12.28
CA PRO A 94 -7.26 -7.82 13.39
C PRO A 94 -6.57 -8.13 14.74
N ARG A 95 -5.94 -9.31 14.90
CA ARG A 95 -5.19 -9.66 16.11
C ARG A 95 -3.89 -8.88 16.16
N TRP A 96 -3.15 -8.89 15.03
CA TRP A 96 -1.94 -8.10 14.91
C TRP A 96 -2.19 -6.61 15.17
N LEU A 97 -3.26 -6.05 14.62
CA LEU A 97 -3.65 -4.65 14.85
C LEU A 97 -3.82 -4.37 16.34
N ARG A 98 -4.59 -5.22 17.05
CA ARG A 98 -4.83 -5.08 18.50
C ARG A 98 -3.53 -5.13 19.29
N ASP A 99 -2.69 -6.13 18.99
CA ASP A 99 -1.44 -6.38 19.72
C ASP A 99 -0.40 -5.27 19.50
N ASN A 100 -0.51 -4.53 18.39
CA ASN A 100 0.36 -3.39 18.04
C ASN A 100 -0.31 -2.02 18.27
N GLY A 101 -1.43 -1.97 18.97
CA GLY A 101 -2.09 -0.72 19.37
C GLY A 101 -2.81 0.03 18.26
N TYR A 102 -3.14 -0.66 17.15
CA TYR A 102 -4.03 -0.14 16.12
C TYR A 102 -5.50 -0.44 16.45
N ASN A 103 -6.39 0.30 15.80
CA ASN A 103 -7.82 0.00 15.87
C ASN A 103 -8.13 -1.30 15.10
N PRO A 104 -8.62 -2.38 15.76
CA PRO A 104 -8.92 -3.64 15.08
C PRO A 104 -9.99 -3.53 13.98
N ALA A 105 -10.81 -2.46 13.98
CA ALA A 105 -11.79 -2.20 12.92
C ALA A 105 -11.14 -1.88 11.56
N MET A 106 -9.83 -1.59 11.54
CA MET A 106 -9.04 -1.38 10.31
C MET A 106 -8.62 -2.69 9.64
N ALA A 107 -8.96 -3.84 10.22
CA ALA A 107 -8.68 -5.13 9.59
C ALA A 107 -9.32 -5.21 8.19
N GLU A 108 -8.58 -5.82 7.25
CA GLU A 108 -8.97 -5.94 5.84
C GLU A 108 -9.21 -4.59 5.13
N CYS A 109 -8.62 -3.51 5.67
CA CYS A 109 -8.71 -2.16 5.14
C CYS A 109 -7.34 -1.63 4.75
N VAL A 110 -7.35 -0.56 3.96
CA VAL A 110 -6.16 0.23 3.66
C VAL A 110 -6.15 1.47 4.55
N GLU A 111 -4.98 1.85 5.07
CA GLU A 111 -4.77 3.08 5.82
C GLU A 111 -3.82 4.01 5.07
N ILE A 112 -4.21 5.28 4.91
CA ILE A 112 -3.29 6.40 4.66
C ILE A 112 -2.94 6.95 6.03
N GLY A 113 -1.77 6.61 6.56
CA GLY A 113 -1.36 6.99 7.92
C GLY A 113 -0.81 8.40 8.00
N ASN A 114 -0.30 8.97 6.89
CA ASN A 114 0.28 10.30 6.89
C ASN A 114 -0.05 11.07 5.59
N LEU A 115 -0.86 12.14 5.73
CA LEU A 115 -1.31 12.95 4.60
C LEU A 115 -0.16 13.53 3.75
N ARG A 116 0.87 14.08 4.42
CA ARG A 116 1.97 14.77 3.72
C ARG A 116 2.89 13.77 3.01
N ASN A 117 3.16 12.65 3.63
CA ASN A 117 3.98 11.61 3.02
C ASN A 117 3.25 10.95 1.85
N PHE A 118 1.94 10.69 1.95
CA PHE A 118 1.15 10.21 0.83
C PHE A 118 1.27 11.11 -0.39
N LEU A 119 1.19 12.45 -0.21
CA LEU A 119 1.40 13.41 -1.29
C LEU A 119 2.84 13.41 -1.80
N ARG A 120 3.81 13.42 -0.87
CA ARG A 120 5.23 13.58 -1.20
C ARG A 120 5.82 12.37 -1.93
N TRP A 121 5.38 11.16 -1.58
CA TRP A 121 5.97 9.93 -2.13
C TRP A 121 5.44 9.55 -3.51
N GLN A 122 4.43 10.22 -4.02
CA GLN A 122 3.84 9.92 -5.33
C GLN A 122 4.80 9.98 -6.52
N HIS A 123 5.87 10.76 -6.45
CA HIS A 123 6.88 10.82 -7.50
C HIS A 123 7.93 9.69 -7.40
N ILE A 124 7.98 9.00 -6.24
CA ILE A 124 8.82 7.81 -6.04
C ILE A 124 7.95 6.56 -6.23
N GLN A 125 6.80 6.50 -5.55
CA GLN A 125 5.86 5.37 -5.55
C GLN A 125 4.50 5.78 -6.13
N PRO A 126 4.40 6.02 -7.44
CA PRO A 126 3.16 6.47 -8.06
C PRO A 126 2.04 5.43 -8.00
N SER A 127 2.38 4.16 -7.86
CA SER A 127 1.44 3.04 -7.80
C SER A 127 1.11 2.58 -6.37
N MET A 128 1.48 3.35 -5.32
CA MET A 128 1.25 2.99 -3.92
C MET A 128 -0.19 2.53 -3.63
N VAL A 129 -1.20 3.18 -4.20
CA VAL A 129 -2.61 2.79 -4.03
C VAL A 129 -2.89 1.41 -4.64
N LEU A 130 -2.32 1.13 -5.81
CA LEU A 130 -2.41 -0.20 -6.45
C LEU A 130 -1.68 -1.25 -5.61
N HIS A 131 -0.50 -0.93 -5.05
CA HIS A 131 0.27 -1.79 -4.16
C HIS A 131 -0.59 -2.29 -2.99
N GLU A 132 -1.17 -1.38 -2.23
CA GLU A 132 -1.98 -1.74 -1.06
C GLU A 132 -3.28 -2.46 -1.43
N LEU A 133 -3.89 -2.10 -2.55
CA LEU A 133 -5.03 -2.85 -3.08
C LEU A 133 -4.64 -4.23 -3.63
N SER A 134 -3.40 -4.42 -4.07
CA SER A 134 -2.88 -5.74 -4.44
C SER A 134 -2.73 -6.65 -3.22
N HIS A 135 -2.29 -6.12 -2.08
CA HIS A 135 -2.34 -6.86 -0.82
C HIS A 135 -3.78 -7.25 -0.45
N ALA A 136 -4.72 -6.29 -0.52
CA ALA A 136 -6.13 -6.59 -0.27
C ALA A 136 -6.65 -7.71 -1.19
N TYR A 137 -6.33 -7.65 -2.48
CA TYR A 137 -6.71 -8.70 -3.43
C TYR A 137 -6.08 -10.04 -3.10
N HIS A 138 -4.79 -10.05 -2.75
CA HIS A 138 -4.10 -11.27 -2.35
C HIS A 138 -4.76 -11.93 -1.14
N PHE A 139 -4.96 -11.18 -0.06
CA PHE A 139 -5.50 -11.73 1.19
C PHE A 139 -6.99 -12.09 1.12
N GLN A 140 -7.81 -11.27 0.45
CA GLN A 140 -9.27 -11.44 0.47
C GLN A 140 -9.80 -12.29 -0.68
N VAL A 141 -9.07 -12.38 -1.82
CA VAL A 141 -9.56 -13.04 -3.03
C VAL A 141 -8.70 -14.23 -3.43
N LEU A 142 -7.38 -14.08 -3.45
CA LEU A 142 -6.50 -15.17 -3.89
C LEU A 142 -6.24 -16.19 -2.78
N GLY A 143 -6.08 -15.74 -1.53
CA GLY A 143 -5.63 -16.59 -0.42
C GLY A 143 -4.23 -17.16 -0.70
N GLU A 144 -3.97 -18.37 -0.27
CA GLU A 144 -2.76 -19.09 -0.67
C GLU A 144 -2.74 -19.32 -2.17
N ASN A 145 -1.72 -18.79 -2.85
CA ASN A 145 -1.56 -18.90 -4.29
C ASN A 145 -0.23 -19.59 -4.65
N PRO A 146 -0.26 -20.91 -4.93
CA PRO A 146 0.97 -21.66 -5.22
C PRO A 146 1.78 -21.11 -6.40
N ALA A 147 1.12 -20.51 -7.41
CA ALA A 147 1.82 -19.97 -8.56
C ALA A 147 2.61 -18.70 -8.20
N ILE A 148 2.04 -17.80 -7.39
CA ILE A 148 2.74 -16.61 -6.87
C ILE A 148 3.89 -17.03 -5.95
N LYS A 149 3.63 -17.96 -5.04
CA LYS A 149 4.66 -18.50 -4.13
C LYS A 149 5.83 -19.11 -4.89
N GLN A 150 5.56 -19.96 -5.88
CA GLN A 150 6.60 -20.57 -6.71
C GLN A 150 7.40 -19.53 -7.49
N ALA A 151 6.74 -18.54 -8.09
CA ALA A 151 7.42 -17.45 -8.81
C ALA A 151 8.32 -16.64 -7.86
N PHE A 152 7.85 -16.33 -6.65
CA PHE A 152 8.65 -15.69 -5.61
C PHE A 152 9.88 -16.53 -5.23
N GLU A 153 9.72 -17.83 -4.97
CA GLU A 153 10.81 -18.74 -4.63
C GLU A 153 11.85 -18.81 -5.75
N HIS A 154 11.43 -18.82 -7.03
CA HIS A 154 12.33 -18.75 -8.18
C HIS A 154 13.03 -17.39 -8.30
N ALA A 155 12.35 -16.28 -8.01
CA ALA A 155 12.96 -14.96 -8.00
C ALA A 155 14.04 -14.85 -6.92
N VAL A 156 13.79 -15.39 -5.72
CA VAL A 156 14.76 -15.46 -4.62
C VAL A 156 15.95 -16.37 -5.02
N GLY A 157 15.69 -17.60 -5.48
CA GLY A 157 16.71 -18.56 -5.85
C GLY A 157 17.56 -18.13 -7.05
N GLY A 158 16.97 -17.38 -7.97
CA GLY A 158 17.64 -16.86 -9.17
C GLY A 158 18.45 -15.59 -8.95
N HIS A 159 18.40 -14.99 -7.75
CA HIS A 159 19.15 -13.76 -7.39
C HIS A 159 18.89 -12.54 -8.30
N LYS A 160 17.83 -12.57 -9.12
CA LYS A 160 17.56 -11.52 -10.11
C LYS A 160 17.29 -10.16 -9.47
N TYR A 161 16.61 -10.16 -8.34
CA TYR A 161 16.15 -8.95 -7.63
C TYR A 161 17.10 -8.49 -6.51
N ASP A 162 18.23 -9.16 -6.30
CA ASP A 162 19.18 -8.81 -5.23
C ASP A 162 19.84 -7.44 -5.44
N SER A 163 19.97 -7.02 -6.70
CA SER A 163 20.53 -5.70 -7.04
C SER A 163 19.91 -5.18 -8.33
N VAL A 164 18.83 -4.42 -8.22
CA VAL A 164 18.10 -3.80 -9.33
C VAL A 164 18.18 -2.29 -9.27
N LEU A 165 17.86 -1.61 -10.37
CA LEU A 165 17.76 -0.15 -10.38
C LEU A 165 16.60 0.32 -9.50
N PHE A 166 16.82 1.42 -8.78
CA PHE A 166 15.78 2.12 -8.04
C PHE A 166 15.42 3.42 -8.75
N VAL A 167 14.17 3.84 -8.70
CA VAL A 167 13.63 4.97 -9.49
C VAL A 167 14.39 6.29 -9.28
N THR A 168 14.94 6.52 -8.09
CA THR A 168 15.75 7.72 -7.79
C THR A 168 17.24 7.54 -8.08
N GLY A 169 17.62 6.43 -8.72
CA GLY A 169 19.00 6.08 -9.05
C GLY A 169 19.66 5.12 -8.07
N GLY A 170 20.76 4.54 -8.52
CA GLY A 170 21.49 3.50 -7.78
C GLY A 170 20.84 2.12 -7.92
N ARG A 171 21.50 1.13 -7.30
CA ARG A 171 21.02 -0.25 -7.27
C ARG A 171 20.77 -0.68 -5.84
N ARG A 172 19.70 -1.44 -5.64
CA ARG A 172 19.26 -1.93 -4.32
C ARG A 172 18.63 -3.32 -4.48
N ARG A 173 18.58 -4.05 -3.38
CA ARG A 173 17.72 -5.23 -3.28
C ARG A 173 16.27 -4.80 -3.39
N ALA A 174 15.51 -5.42 -4.30
CA ALA A 174 14.11 -5.06 -4.50
C ALA A 174 13.27 -5.39 -3.26
N TYR A 175 12.29 -4.56 -2.99
CA TYR A 175 11.33 -4.78 -1.90
C TYR A 175 10.48 -6.04 -2.12
N ALA A 176 10.24 -6.40 -3.37
CA ALA A 176 9.63 -7.65 -3.81
C ALA A 176 10.24 -8.92 -3.17
N LEU A 177 11.52 -8.89 -2.77
CA LEU A 177 12.16 -10.04 -2.12
C LEU A 177 11.90 -10.13 -0.60
N THR A 178 11.02 -9.31 -0.04
CA THR A 178 10.68 -9.36 1.39
C THR A 178 9.87 -10.60 1.73
N ASN A 179 8.81 -10.88 0.97
CA ASN A 179 7.95 -12.05 1.04
C ASN A 179 7.09 -12.16 -0.23
N GLU A 180 6.30 -13.22 -0.35
CA GLU A 180 5.45 -13.47 -1.53
C GLU A 180 4.34 -12.43 -1.72
N TYR A 181 3.89 -11.78 -0.65
CA TYR A 181 2.85 -10.75 -0.71
C TYR A 181 3.40 -9.45 -1.29
N GLU A 182 4.60 -9.04 -0.86
CA GLU A 182 5.31 -7.89 -1.42
C GLU A 182 5.72 -8.16 -2.88
N TYR A 183 6.16 -9.37 -3.17
CA TYR A 183 6.46 -9.77 -4.54
C TYR A 183 5.24 -9.60 -5.46
N PHE A 184 4.06 -10.07 -5.03
CA PHE A 184 2.85 -9.91 -5.80
C PHE A 184 2.46 -8.44 -5.98
N ALA A 185 2.55 -7.62 -4.92
CA ALA A 185 2.20 -6.20 -4.97
C ALA A 185 3.15 -5.42 -5.89
N GLU A 186 4.48 -5.55 -5.72
CA GLU A 186 5.50 -4.92 -6.57
C GLU A 186 5.37 -5.35 -8.04
N CYS A 187 5.17 -6.64 -8.29
CA CYS A 187 4.95 -7.18 -9.63
C CYS A 187 3.63 -6.67 -10.26
N SER A 188 2.58 -6.45 -9.44
CA SER A 188 1.33 -5.83 -9.91
C SER A 188 1.52 -4.36 -10.27
N GLU A 189 2.37 -3.62 -9.55
CA GLU A 189 2.76 -2.25 -9.93
C GLU A 189 3.44 -2.22 -11.29
N ALA A 190 4.42 -3.11 -11.52
CA ALA A 190 5.09 -3.20 -12.83
C ALA A 190 4.14 -3.65 -13.95
N TYR A 191 3.15 -4.51 -13.64
CA TYR A 191 2.21 -5.07 -14.61
C TYR A 191 1.16 -4.07 -15.06
N PHE A 192 0.57 -3.29 -14.14
CA PHE A 192 -0.55 -2.38 -14.42
C PHE A 192 -0.15 -0.90 -14.41
N GLY A 193 0.91 -0.53 -13.68
CA GLY A 193 1.28 0.85 -13.45
C GLY A 193 2.76 1.10 -13.65
N ARG A 194 3.40 1.58 -12.59
CA ARG A 194 4.84 1.83 -12.56
C ARG A 194 5.40 1.50 -11.18
N ASN A 195 6.33 0.54 -11.16
CA ASN A 195 7.07 0.17 -9.96
C ASN A 195 8.22 1.16 -9.67
N ASP A 196 8.68 1.24 -8.43
CA ASP A 196 9.84 2.05 -8.02
C ASP A 196 11.16 1.27 -8.02
N PHE A 197 11.12 -0.07 -8.08
CA PHE A 197 12.24 -0.95 -8.36
C PHE A 197 12.13 -1.55 -9.78
N TYR A 198 13.29 -1.74 -10.46
CA TYR A 198 13.30 -2.45 -11.72
C TYR A 198 12.92 -3.94 -11.52
N PRO A 199 12.00 -4.43 -12.38
CA PRO A 199 11.39 -3.86 -13.58
C PRO A 199 10.34 -2.80 -13.26
N PHE A 200 10.42 -1.65 -13.95
CA PHE A 200 9.52 -0.52 -13.70
C PHE A 200 8.19 -0.64 -14.42
N LEU A 201 8.18 -1.28 -15.58
CA LEU A 201 7.04 -1.32 -16.51
C LEU A 201 6.76 -2.75 -16.97
N ARG A 202 5.54 -2.95 -17.48
CA ARG A 202 5.03 -4.26 -17.92
C ARG A 202 5.94 -4.97 -18.92
N SER A 203 6.46 -4.24 -19.91
CA SER A 203 7.36 -4.82 -20.93
C SER A 203 8.67 -5.32 -20.31
N GLU A 204 9.26 -4.52 -19.44
CA GLU A 204 10.46 -4.87 -18.70
C GLU A 204 10.22 -6.07 -17.79
N PHE A 205 9.09 -6.10 -17.07
CA PHE A 205 8.71 -7.21 -16.20
C PHE A 205 8.58 -8.52 -16.97
N LYS A 206 7.92 -8.48 -18.15
CA LYS A 206 7.76 -9.66 -19.00
C LYS A 206 9.10 -10.25 -19.45
N GLU A 207 10.10 -9.41 -19.74
CA GLU A 207 11.44 -9.84 -20.16
C GLU A 207 12.30 -10.27 -18.99
N PHE A 208 12.22 -9.55 -17.89
CA PHE A 208 13.07 -9.74 -16.73
C PHE A 208 12.66 -10.96 -15.90
N ASP A 209 11.37 -11.14 -15.68
CA ASP A 209 10.79 -12.21 -14.87
C ASP A 209 9.53 -12.80 -15.52
N PRO A 210 9.68 -13.61 -16.58
CA PRO A 210 8.56 -14.16 -17.32
C PRO A 210 7.68 -15.12 -16.51
N GLU A 211 8.22 -15.78 -15.49
CA GLU A 211 7.44 -16.66 -14.61
C GLU A 211 6.57 -15.83 -13.67
N GLY A 212 7.14 -14.81 -13.05
CA GLY A 212 6.41 -13.84 -12.24
C GLY A 212 5.32 -13.14 -13.04
N PHE A 213 5.65 -12.72 -14.26
CA PHE A 213 4.69 -12.10 -15.17
C PHE A 213 3.48 -13.01 -15.43
N ALA A 214 3.71 -14.28 -15.78
CA ALA A 214 2.64 -15.24 -16.03
C ALA A 214 1.80 -15.54 -14.76
N ALA A 215 2.45 -15.62 -13.60
CA ALA A 215 1.77 -15.85 -12.32
C ALA A 215 0.86 -14.67 -11.95
N VAL A 216 1.34 -13.43 -12.08
CA VAL A 216 0.57 -12.20 -11.82
C VAL A 216 -0.58 -12.06 -12.80
N GLU A 217 -0.33 -12.22 -14.10
CA GLU A 217 -1.38 -12.19 -15.14
C GLU A 217 -2.51 -13.16 -14.81
N LYS A 218 -2.18 -14.41 -14.50
CA LYS A 218 -3.17 -15.45 -14.14
C LYS A 218 -3.92 -15.14 -12.84
N ALA A 219 -3.24 -14.55 -11.85
CA ALA A 219 -3.85 -14.22 -10.57
C ALA A 219 -4.93 -13.14 -10.70
N TRP A 220 -4.71 -12.12 -11.55
CA TRP A 220 -5.66 -11.02 -11.73
C TRP A 220 -6.85 -11.31 -12.64
N ILE A 221 -6.82 -12.37 -13.44
CA ILE A 221 -7.91 -12.76 -14.37
C ILE A 221 -8.97 -13.64 -13.68
N ARG A 222 -8.79 -14.01 -12.42
CA ARG A 222 -9.70 -14.90 -11.67
C ARG A 222 -11.05 -14.26 -11.30
#